data_a571b37995dd2690b846fd2d36ee3de1
#
_entry.id   a571b37995dd2690b846fd2d36ee3de1
#
_cell.length_a   1.000
_cell.length_b   1.000
_cell.length_c   1.000
_cell.angle_alpha   90.00
_cell.angle_beta   90.00
_cell.angle_gamma   90.00
#
_symmetry.space_group_name_H-M   'P 1'
#
loop_
_entity.id
_entity.type
_entity.pdbx_description
1 polymer ?
#
loop_
_entity_poly.entity_id
_entity_poly.type
_entity_poly.pdbx_seq_one_letter_code
_entity_poly.pdbx_strand_id
1 'polypeptide(L)'
;MNNKKILENIETIFEIEFDNSHDAKIICNSISPELSFSRNDRSTTTMTLEDKSIVIKINSKDVVSLRASINSYVRWINLSMEILKI
;
A
#
# COMPACT_ATOMS: atom_id res chain seq x y z
N MET A 1 18.87 -22.43 19.84
CA MET A 1 18.87 -22.08 18.91
C MET A 1 19.01 -20.80 18.80
N ASN A 2 19.38 -20.43 18.22
CA ASN A 2 19.58 -19.34 18.11
C ASN A 2 18.71 -18.64 17.47
N ASN A 3 18.17 -18.09 17.70
CA ASN A 3 17.32 -17.45 17.14
C ASN A 3 17.71 -16.45 16.32
N LYS A 4 18.37 -16.66 15.51
CA LYS A 4 18.69 -15.84 14.67
C LYS A 4 17.61 -15.20 13.99
N LYS A 5 17.58 -13.98 13.73
CA LYS A 5 16.67 -13.36 13.02
C LYS A 5 16.88 -13.64 11.64
N ILE A 6 16.05 -14.27 11.01
CA ILE A 6 16.17 -14.60 9.66
C ILE A 6 15.67 -13.52 8.76
N LEU A 7 14.57 -12.87 9.13
CA LEU A 7 14.01 -11.81 8.35
C LEU A 7 14.09 -10.53 9.10
N GLU A 8 14.84 -9.58 8.58
CA GLU A 8 14.90 -8.30 9.20
C GLU A 8 13.98 -7.34 8.52
N ASN A 9 13.67 -7.58 7.26
CA ASN A 9 12.75 -6.77 6.50
C ASN A 9 11.94 -7.66 5.61
N ILE A 10 10.65 -7.39 5.53
CA ILE A 10 9.77 -8.12 4.65
C ILE A 10 9.26 -7.12 3.65
N GLU A 11 9.56 -7.36 2.38
CA GLU A 11 9.14 -6.46 1.33
C GLU A 11 8.01 -7.08 0.55
N THR A 12 6.97 -6.33 0.33
CA THR A 12 5.82 -6.79 -0.42
C THR A 12 5.49 -5.74 -1.47
N ILE A 13 5.24 -6.19 -2.67
CA ILE A 13 4.87 -5.30 -3.76
C ILE A 13 3.58 -5.82 -4.35
N PHE A 14 2.59 -4.97 -4.51
CA PHE A 14 1.39 -5.37 -5.21
C PHE A 14 0.94 -4.25 -6.13
N GLU A 15 0.27 -4.64 -7.18
CA GLU A 15 -0.16 -3.73 -8.21
C GLU A 15 -1.65 -3.85 -8.41
N ILE A 16 -2.31 -2.72 -8.58
CA ILE A 16 -3.74 -2.69 -8.85
C ILE A 16 -3.93 -2.01 -10.17
N GLU A 17 -4.56 -2.70 -11.11
CA GLU A 17 -4.81 -2.13 -12.42
C GLU A 17 -6.25 -1.66 -12.51
N PHE A 18 -6.44 -0.47 -13.04
CA PHE A 18 -7.76 0.13 -13.21
C PHE A 18 -8.14 0.11 -14.68
N ASP A 19 -9.38 0.46 -14.97
CA ASP A 19 -9.87 0.44 -16.34
C ASP A 19 -9.18 1.52 -17.19
N ASN A 20 -8.81 2.60 -16.57
CA ASN A 20 -8.16 3.69 -17.30
C ASN A 20 -7.24 4.48 -16.37
N SER A 21 -6.38 5.28 -16.96
CA SER A 21 -5.40 6.01 -16.19
C SER A 21 -6.02 7.14 -15.36
N HIS A 22 -7.15 7.64 -15.77
CA HIS A 22 -7.84 8.70 -15.03
C HIS A 22 -8.29 8.19 -13.66
N ASP A 23 -8.90 7.01 -13.63
CA ASP A 23 -9.35 6.41 -12.38
C ASP A 23 -8.17 6.09 -11.49
N ALA A 24 -7.10 5.56 -12.06
CA ALA A 24 -5.91 5.24 -11.29
C ALA A 24 -5.35 6.49 -10.63
N LYS A 25 -5.36 7.60 -11.37
CA LYS A 25 -4.82 8.84 -10.84
C LYS A 25 -5.68 9.38 -9.70
N ILE A 26 -6.99 9.30 -9.85
CA ILE A 26 -7.90 9.76 -8.80
C ILE A 26 -7.70 8.96 -7.52
N ILE A 27 -7.63 7.64 -7.65
CA ILE A 27 -7.44 6.77 -6.49
C ILE A 27 -6.08 7.03 -5.85
N CYS A 28 -5.04 7.18 -6.68
CA CYS A 28 -3.71 7.44 -6.18
C CYS A 28 -3.69 8.73 -5.36
N ASN A 29 -4.30 9.79 -5.88
CA ASN A 29 -4.35 11.07 -5.19
C ASN A 29 -5.17 10.99 -3.91
N SER A 30 -6.20 10.16 -3.90
CA SER A 30 -7.05 10.02 -2.71
C SER A 30 -6.32 9.32 -1.58
N ILE A 31 -5.42 8.40 -1.92
CA ILE A 31 -4.71 7.63 -0.91
C ILE A 31 -3.41 8.27 -0.45
N SER A 32 -2.80 9.08 -1.31
CA SER A 32 -1.51 9.69 -0.99
C SER A 32 -1.41 10.32 0.40
N PRO A 33 -2.39 11.09 0.87
CA PRO A 33 -2.28 11.67 2.20
C PRO A 33 -2.18 10.62 3.30
N GLU A 34 -2.79 9.44 3.07
CA GLU A 34 -2.78 8.40 4.09
C GLU A 34 -1.39 7.84 4.32
N LEU A 35 -0.53 7.93 3.31
CA LEU A 35 0.82 7.43 3.45
C LEU A 35 1.57 8.19 4.55
N SER A 36 1.31 9.48 4.66
CA SER A 36 1.96 10.29 5.68
C SER A 36 1.42 10.00 7.05
N PHE A 37 0.10 9.82 7.14
CA PHE A 37 -0.52 9.62 8.43
C PHE A 37 -0.28 8.24 9.02
N SER A 38 -0.15 7.23 8.17
CA SER A 38 0.00 5.89 8.68
C SER A 38 1.43 5.43 8.80
N ARG A 39 2.41 6.33 8.51
CA ARG A 39 3.75 5.92 8.62
C ARG A 39 4.11 5.61 10.05
N ASN A 40 4.90 4.63 10.27
CA ASN A 40 5.40 4.30 11.59
C ASN A 40 6.79 3.71 11.47
N ASP A 41 7.42 3.45 12.60
CA ASP A 41 8.80 2.99 12.59
C ASP A 41 8.98 1.57 12.11
N ARG A 42 7.90 0.80 12.06
CA ARG A 42 8.02 -0.61 11.71
C ARG A 42 7.71 -0.91 10.25
N SER A 43 7.19 0.03 9.52
CA SER A 43 7.00 -0.19 8.10
C SER A 43 7.00 1.13 7.35
N THR A 44 7.40 1.04 6.09
CA THR A 44 7.37 2.18 5.18
C THR A 44 6.67 1.73 3.91
N THR A 45 5.99 2.65 3.29
CA THR A 45 5.23 2.36 2.09
C THR A 45 5.51 3.41 1.04
N THR A 46 5.69 2.95 -0.19
CA THR A 46 5.78 3.87 -1.33
C THR A 46 4.70 3.47 -2.32
N MET A 47 4.21 4.44 -3.04
CA MET A 47 3.17 4.21 -4.02
C MET A 47 3.55 4.94 -5.29
N THR A 48 3.44 4.25 -6.41
CA THR A 48 3.80 4.79 -7.70
C THR A 48 2.63 4.63 -8.66
N LEU A 49 2.34 5.66 -9.42
CA LEU A 49 1.31 5.60 -10.43
C LEU A 49 1.99 5.28 -11.74
N GLU A 50 1.60 4.19 -12.39
CA GLU A 50 2.16 3.79 -13.66
C GLU A 50 1.04 3.55 -14.63
N ASP A 51 0.77 4.52 -15.49
CA ASP A 51 -0.29 4.44 -16.49
C ASP A 51 -1.63 4.22 -15.76
N LYS A 52 -2.24 3.07 -15.92
CA LYS A 52 -3.53 2.80 -15.28
C LYS A 52 -3.38 1.88 -14.09
N SER A 53 -2.17 1.75 -13.56
CA SER A 53 -1.91 0.91 -12.40
C SER A 53 -1.31 1.69 -11.27
N ILE A 54 -1.59 1.24 -10.05
CA ILE A 54 -0.96 1.77 -8.86
C ILE A 54 -0.11 0.65 -8.29
N VAL A 55 1.17 0.92 -8.10
CA VAL A 55 2.09 -0.06 -7.54
C VAL A 55 2.40 0.37 -6.12
N ILE A 56 2.15 -0.51 -5.16
CA ILE A 56 2.38 -0.22 -3.76
C ILE A 56 3.45 -1.17 -3.25
N LYS A 57 4.49 -0.58 -2.64
CA LYS A 57 5.58 -1.35 -2.12
C LYS A 57 5.65 -1.09 -0.63
N ILE A 58 5.58 -2.14 0.16
CA ILE A 58 5.61 -2.05 1.61
C ILE A 58 6.83 -2.79 2.12
N ASN A 59 7.59 -2.12 2.97
CA ASN A 59 8.76 -2.72 3.57
C ASN A 59 8.53 -2.68 5.08
N SER A 60 8.44 -3.84 5.71
CA SER A 60 8.11 -3.94 7.13
C SER A 60 9.15 -4.74 7.89
N LYS A 61 9.26 -4.47 9.16
CA LYS A 61 10.20 -5.19 10.02
C LYS A 61 9.62 -6.49 10.54
N ASP A 62 8.31 -6.64 10.51
CA ASP A 62 7.69 -7.88 10.98
C ASP A 62 6.37 -8.13 10.26
N VAL A 63 5.87 -9.34 10.41
CA VAL A 63 4.68 -9.77 9.70
C VAL A 63 3.44 -9.03 10.19
N VAL A 64 3.38 -8.72 11.46
CA VAL A 64 2.21 -8.04 12.03
C VAL A 64 2.06 -6.66 11.41
N SER A 65 3.16 -5.92 11.35
CA SER A 65 3.15 -4.59 10.74
C SER A 65 2.82 -4.65 9.26
N LEU A 66 3.36 -5.66 8.57
CA LEU A 66 3.08 -5.83 7.16
C LEU A 66 1.60 -6.08 6.93
N ARG A 67 1.02 -6.98 7.71
CA ARG A 67 -0.40 -7.30 7.56
C ARG A 67 -1.27 -6.08 7.84
N ALA A 68 -0.93 -5.32 8.86
CA ALA A 68 -1.69 -4.13 9.20
C ALA A 68 -1.63 -3.12 8.06
N SER A 69 -0.45 -2.94 7.47
CA SER A 69 -0.30 -2.01 6.36
C SER A 69 -1.10 -2.44 5.14
N ILE A 70 -1.01 -3.72 4.79
CA ILE A 70 -1.74 -4.24 3.64
C ILE A 70 -3.24 -4.04 3.85
N ASN A 71 -3.74 -4.38 5.02
CA ASN A 71 -5.16 -4.26 5.30
C ASN A 71 -5.62 -2.81 5.20
N SER A 72 -4.82 -1.88 5.67
CA SER A 72 -5.16 -0.47 5.60
C SER A 72 -5.23 0.03 4.17
N TYR A 73 -4.24 -0.30 3.36
CA TYR A 73 -4.22 0.20 1.99
C TYR A 73 -5.30 -0.44 1.14
N VAL A 74 -5.56 -1.73 1.35
CA VAL A 74 -6.64 -2.39 0.61
C VAL A 74 -7.98 -1.75 0.97
N ARG A 75 -8.17 -1.45 2.25
CA ARG A 75 -9.41 -0.82 2.68
C ARG A 75 -9.58 0.56 2.06
N TRP A 76 -8.54 1.38 2.09
CA TRP A 76 -8.61 2.72 1.53
C TRP A 76 -8.87 2.69 0.04
N ILE A 77 -8.23 1.76 -0.67
CA ILE A 77 -8.42 1.62 -2.10
C ILE A 77 -9.87 1.22 -2.39
N ASN A 78 -10.40 0.26 -1.64
CA ASN A 78 -11.78 -0.18 -1.84
C ASN A 78 -12.77 0.95 -1.56
N LEU A 79 -12.55 1.74 -0.52
CA LEU A 79 -13.42 2.85 -0.21
C LEU A 79 -13.37 3.91 -1.31
N SER A 80 -12.18 4.18 -1.82
CA SER A 80 -12.03 5.16 -2.89
C SER A 80 -12.71 4.69 -4.16
N MET A 81 -12.62 3.40 -4.45
CA MET A 81 -13.28 2.85 -5.63
C MET A 81 -14.80 2.92 -5.52
N GLU A 82 -15.32 2.75 -4.30
CA GLU A 82 -16.75 2.87 -4.10
C GLU A 82 -17.22 4.30 -4.38
N ILE A 83 -16.42 5.26 -3.97
CA ILE A 83 -16.75 6.65 -4.23
C ILE A 83 -16.72 6.96 -5.72
N LEU A 84 -15.79 6.37 -6.44
CA LEU A 84 -15.71 6.58 -7.88
C LEU A 84 -16.94 6.09 -8.61
N LYS A 85 -17.61 5.10 -8.07
CA LYS A 85 -18.78 4.55 -8.73
C LYS A 85 -20.02 5.44 -8.58
N ILE A 86 -19.98 6.35 -7.67
CA ILE A 86 -21.07 7.26 -7.46
C ILE A 86 -21.03 8.37 -8.49
#